data_897f9ac06e47f11fca132a6ff8be6633
#
_entry.id   897f9ac06e47f11fca132a6ff8be6633
#
_cell.length_a   1.000
_cell.length_b   1.000
_cell.length_c   1.000
_cell.angle_alpha   90.00
_cell.angle_beta   90.00
_cell.angle_gamma   90.00
#
_symmetry.space_group_name_H-M   'P 1'
#
loop_
_entity.id
_entity.type
_entity.pdbx_description
1 polymer ?
#
loop_
_entity_poly.entity_id
_entity_poly.type
_entity_poly.pdbx_seq_one_letter_code
_entity_poly.pdbx_strand_id
1 'polypeptide(L)'
;LTVCNCFLALLSVDKKLKLHNLQFLHVFEGKGFDDLERPEIRRIKALKISVNTLRKATPNDVKYIIFQRVNTAGVPLTSQEMRHALNQGPAACFIKQMAELDSFVQATSHSVSSKRMEDRDFANRFVAFYLGYDEYNGELDNFLNVKMGDLNRMTEIQRNDILLAFDKSMQCCHAIFGQDTFRKRLVSDAPRSRISKAVFDTVSVNIAWLSDEQRSRLVSSASLVRERMMALFHDDKFMKAISTGTAQKYNVQTRFSEFKKMIDIILEQ
;
A
#
# COMPACT_ATOMS: atom_id res chain seq x y z
N LEU A 1 -7.07 18.76 -4.94
CA LEU A 1 -5.96 18.78 -5.92
C LEU A 1 -6.45 18.49 -7.35
N THR A 2 -7.38 17.57 -7.57
CA THR A 2 -7.83 17.18 -8.91
C THR A 2 -8.56 18.33 -9.64
N VAL A 3 -9.46 19.04 -8.97
CA VAL A 3 -10.20 20.17 -9.58
C VAL A 3 -9.25 21.33 -9.87
N CYS A 4 -8.31 21.63 -8.95
CA CYS A 4 -7.34 22.71 -9.13
C CYS A 4 -6.32 22.37 -10.23
N ASN A 5 -5.88 21.11 -10.34
CA ASN A 5 -4.99 20.66 -11.41
C ASN A 5 -5.68 20.65 -12.77
N CYS A 6 -6.97 20.25 -12.88
CA CYS A 6 -7.73 20.38 -14.12
C CYS A 6 -7.90 21.83 -14.52
N PHE A 7 -8.17 22.73 -13.57
CA PHE A 7 -8.32 24.15 -13.84
C PHE A 7 -6.98 24.81 -14.23
N LEU A 8 -5.89 24.48 -13.53
CA LEU A 8 -4.54 24.94 -13.87
C LEU A 8 -4.07 24.34 -15.21
N ALA A 9 -4.37 23.08 -15.50
CA ALA A 9 -4.06 22.45 -16.78
C ALA A 9 -4.89 23.05 -17.93
N LEU A 10 -6.11 23.50 -17.66
CA LEU A 10 -6.94 24.22 -18.65
C LEU A 10 -6.39 25.62 -18.95
N LEU A 11 -5.72 26.25 -17.97
CA LEU A 11 -5.09 27.58 -18.10
C LEU A 11 -3.59 27.51 -18.43
N SER A 12 -2.96 26.33 -18.36
CA SER A 12 -1.52 26.17 -18.60
C SER A 12 -1.20 26.18 -20.09
N VAL A 13 -0.02 26.67 -20.42
CA VAL A 13 0.54 26.74 -21.77
C VAL A 13 0.72 25.34 -22.40
N ASP A 14 0.72 24.28 -21.58
CA ASP A 14 0.77 22.88 -22.02
C ASP A 14 -0.59 22.38 -22.52
N LYS A 15 -1.00 22.80 -23.67
CA LYS A 15 -2.21 22.56 -24.50
C LYS A 15 -2.75 21.10 -24.58
N LYS A 16 -2.53 20.27 -23.57
CA LYS A 16 -2.84 18.84 -23.63
C LYS A 16 -4.20 18.44 -23.07
N LEU A 17 -4.85 19.30 -22.26
CA LEU A 17 -6.14 18.98 -21.67
C LEU A 17 -7.24 19.23 -22.71
N LYS A 18 -7.97 18.16 -23.04
CA LYS A 18 -9.21 18.23 -23.82
C LYS A 18 -10.37 17.82 -22.95
N LEU A 19 -11.52 18.43 -23.18
CA LEU A 19 -12.76 18.12 -22.49
C LEU A 19 -13.33 16.80 -23.02
N HIS A 20 -13.62 15.82 -22.12
CA HIS A 20 -14.18 14.54 -22.49
C HIS A 20 -15.26 14.09 -21.50
N ASN A 21 -16.19 13.28 -21.97
CA ASN A 21 -17.30 12.72 -21.19
C ASN A 21 -18.22 13.79 -20.58
N LEU A 22 -18.55 14.80 -21.35
CA LEU A 22 -19.42 15.89 -20.94
C LEU A 22 -20.87 15.45 -20.96
N GLN A 23 -21.55 15.41 -19.80
CA GLN A 23 -22.96 15.01 -19.70
C GLN A 23 -23.94 16.03 -20.24
N PHE A 24 -23.61 17.32 -20.23
CA PHE A 24 -24.52 18.39 -20.61
C PHE A 24 -23.99 19.32 -21.70
N LEU A 25 -22.68 19.49 -21.78
CA LEU A 25 -22.02 20.45 -22.67
C LEU A 25 -21.36 19.76 -23.86
N HIS A 26 -22.09 18.88 -24.54
CA HIS A 26 -21.58 18.04 -25.65
C HIS A 26 -20.91 18.84 -26.76
N VAL A 27 -21.33 20.10 -26.99
CA VAL A 27 -20.72 21.04 -27.97
C VAL A 27 -19.24 21.30 -27.73
N PHE A 28 -18.75 21.03 -26.52
CA PHE A 28 -17.35 21.22 -26.13
C PHE A 28 -16.54 19.89 -26.04
N GLU A 29 -17.18 18.78 -26.37
CA GLU A 29 -16.51 17.48 -26.38
C GLU A 29 -15.30 17.51 -27.31
N GLY A 30 -14.14 17.04 -26.81
CA GLY A 30 -12.87 17.02 -27.54
C GLY A 30 -12.16 18.36 -27.67
N LYS A 31 -12.76 19.48 -27.24
CA LYS A 31 -12.16 20.83 -27.32
C LYS A 31 -11.16 21.04 -26.18
N GLY A 32 -10.04 21.69 -26.51
CA GLY A 32 -9.11 22.27 -25.54
C GLY A 32 -9.43 23.74 -25.24
N PHE A 33 -8.68 24.37 -24.35
CA PHE A 33 -8.91 25.76 -23.95
C PHE A 33 -8.86 26.75 -25.14
N ASP A 34 -7.94 26.53 -26.08
CA ASP A 34 -7.75 27.41 -27.24
C ASP A 34 -8.82 27.19 -28.33
N ASP A 35 -9.55 26.07 -28.26
CA ASP A 35 -10.64 25.76 -29.19
C ASP A 35 -11.99 26.36 -28.74
N LEU A 36 -12.01 26.99 -27.55
CA LEU A 36 -13.19 27.64 -26.99
C LEU A 36 -13.36 29.05 -27.56
N GLU A 37 -14.62 29.49 -27.69
CA GLU A 37 -14.94 30.82 -28.09
C GLU A 37 -14.66 31.87 -26.99
N ARG A 38 -14.55 33.15 -27.35
CA ARG A 38 -14.24 34.24 -26.41
C ARG A 38 -15.18 34.34 -25.20
N PRO A 39 -16.49 34.11 -25.33
CA PRO A 39 -17.41 34.14 -24.18
C PRO A 39 -17.08 33.05 -23.15
N GLU A 40 -16.80 31.81 -23.60
CA GLU A 40 -16.47 30.69 -22.76
C GLU A 40 -15.13 30.91 -22.02
N ILE A 41 -14.13 31.39 -22.77
CA ILE A 41 -12.83 31.75 -22.20
C ILE A 41 -12.98 32.82 -21.12
N ARG A 42 -13.82 33.85 -21.36
CA ARG A 42 -14.10 34.90 -20.36
C ARG A 42 -14.77 34.33 -19.11
N ARG A 43 -15.77 33.45 -19.28
CA ARG A 43 -16.44 32.76 -18.14
C ARG A 43 -15.46 31.97 -17.31
N ILE A 44 -14.57 31.20 -17.95
CA ILE A 44 -13.54 30.42 -17.26
C ILE A 44 -12.57 31.34 -16.50
N LYS A 45 -12.10 32.42 -17.14
CA LYS A 45 -11.20 33.39 -16.51
C LYS A 45 -11.84 34.20 -15.37
N ALA A 46 -13.14 34.42 -15.44
CA ALA A 46 -13.90 35.14 -14.42
C ALA A 46 -14.36 34.25 -13.25
N LEU A 47 -14.11 32.92 -13.31
CA LEU A 47 -14.49 32.00 -12.25
C LEU A 47 -13.75 32.34 -10.95
N LYS A 48 -14.52 32.57 -9.88
CA LYS A 48 -13.99 32.78 -8.55
C LYS A 48 -13.85 31.45 -7.84
N ILE A 49 -12.64 31.12 -7.40
CA ILE A 49 -12.32 29.90 -6.63
C ILE A 49 -11.93 30.32 -5.22
N SER A 50 -12.67 29.81 -4.23
CA SER A 50 -12.29 29.93 -2.82
C SER A 50 -11.18 28.92 -2.51
N VAL A 51 -10.03 29.40 -2.04
CA VAL A 51 -8.88 28.56 -1.70
C VAL A 51 -8.62 28.65 -0.20
N ASN A 52 -8.71 27.50 0.48
CA ASN A 52 -8.29 27.35 1.86
C ASN A 52 -6.90 26.68 1.88
N THR A 53 -5.91 27.36 2.44
CA THR A 53 -4.54 26.88 2.48
C THR A 53 -4.19 26.35 3.87
N LEU A 54 -3.73 25.11 3.95
CA LEU A 54 -3.15 24.54 5.17
C LEU A 54 -1.72 25.05 5.32
N ARG A 55 -1.37 25.57 6.49
CA ARG A 55 -0.02 26.04 6.77
C ARG A 55 0.98 24.87 6.80
N LYS A 56 2.22 25.13 6.43
CA LYS A 56 3.30 24.12 6.45
C LYS A 56 3.48 23.51 7.86
N ALA A 57 3.32 24.34 8.91
CA ALA A 57 3.41 23.93 10.31
C ALA A 57 2.23 23.11 10.84
N THR A 58 1.13 22.93 10.06
CA THR A 58 0.01 22.08 10.47
C THR A 58 0.50 20.63 10.64
N PRO A 59 0.23 19.95 11.77
CA PRO A 59 0.59 18.56 11.98
C PRO A 59 0.08 17.64 10.87
N ASN A 60 0.83 16.59 10.53
CA ASN A 60 0.50 15.72 9.39
C ASN A 60 -0.79 14.90 9.62
N ASP A 61 -1.07 14.50 10.84
CA ASP A 61 -2.32 13.84 11.25
C ASP A 61 -3.54 14.74 11.00
N VAL A 62 -3.45 16.04 11.38
CA VAL A 62 -4.50 17.02 11.13
C VAL A 62 -4.69 17.23 9.61
N LYS A 63 -3.60 17.33 8.84
CA LYS A 63 -3.67 17.41 7.37
C LYS A 63 -4.39 16.21 6.79
N TYR A 64 -4.06 14.99 7.28
CA TYR A 64 -4.66 13.75 6.83
C TYR A 64 -6.17 13.72 7.10
N ILE A 65 -6.59 14.08 8.33
CA ILE A 65 -8.01 14.12 8.71
C ILE A 65 -8.79 15.13 7.87
N ILE A 66 -8.24 16.35 7.66
CA ILE A 66 -8.90 17.36 6.83
C ILE A 66 -9.03 16.85 5.38
N PHE A 67 -7.95 16.25 4.84
CA PHE A 67 -7.95 15.72 3.47
C PHE A 67 -8.95 14.58 3.32
N GLN A 68 -9.04 13.70 4.31
CA GLN A 68 -10.02 12.61 4.34
C GLN A 68 -11.46 13.15 4.33
N ARG A 69 -11.75 14.19 5.11
CA ARG A 69 -13.10 14.81 5.17
C ARG A 69 -13.48 15.53 3.87
N VAL A 70 -12.53 16.19 3.23
CA VAL A 70 -12.77 16.90 1.94
C VAL A 70 -12.91 15.91 0.79
N ASN A 71 -12.36 14.71 0.93
CA ASN A 71 -12.29 13.66 -0.10
C ASN A 71 -13.64 12.91 -0.30
N THR A 72 -14.76 13.52 0.04
CA THR A 72 -16.08 12.85 0.01
C THR A 72 -16.87 13.11 -1.26
N ALA A 73 -16.43 14.03 -2.12
CA ALA A 73 -17.10 14.37 -3.38
C ALA A 73 -16.44 13.69 -4.59
N GLY A 74 -17.22 13.08 -5.45
CA GLY A 74 -16.73 12.38 -6.66
C GLY A 74 -16.21 10.97 -6.38
N VAL A 75 -15.08 10.59 -6.98
CA VAL A 75 -14.39 9.33 -6.70
C VAL A 75 -13.38 9.57 -5.57
N PRO A 76 -13.65 9.11 -4.34
CA PRO A 76 -12.78 9.39 -3.21
C PRO A 76 -11.42 8.70 -3.39
N LEU A 77 -10.36 9.37 -2.95
CA LEU A 77 -9.00 8.80 -2.92
C LEU A 77 -8.95 7.65 -1.90
N THR A 78 -8.16 6.64 -2.20
CA THR A 78 -7.83 5.60 -1.23
C THR A 78 -6.94 6.17 -0.11
N SER A 79 -6.86 5.46 1.02
CA SER A 79 -5.93 5.83 2.10
C SER A 79 -4.48 5.93 1.61
N GLN A 80 -4.07 5.07 0.67
CA GLN A 80 -2.71 5.10 0.13
C GLN A 80 -2.48 6.27 -0.84
N GLU A 81 -3.46 6.60 -1.68
CA GLU A 81 -3.39 7.80 -2.52
C GLU A 81 -3.29 9.07 -1.66
N MET A 82 -4.03 9.14 -0.55
CA MET A 82 -3.94 10.25 0.41
C MET A 82 -2.57 10.29 1.09
N ARG A 83 -2.04 9.15 1.55
CA ARG A 83 -0.70 9.06 2.14
C ARG A 83 0.38 9.52 1.17
N HIS A 84 0.30 9.06 -0.08
CA HIS A 84 1.22 9.46 -1.13
C HIS A 84 1.17 10.98 -1.38
N ALA A 85 -0.02 11.58 -1.43
CA ALA A 85 -0.19 13.01 -1.64
C ALA A 85 0.37 13.87 -0.48
N LEU A 86 0.26 13.39 0.75
CA LEU A 86 0.67 14.13 1.96
C LEU A 86 2.15 13.90 2.34
N ASN A 87 2.75 12.77 1.95
CA ASN A 87 4.14 12.42 2.23
C ASN A 87 4.98 12.42 0.95
N GLN A 88 4.98 13.57 0.26
CA GLN A 88 5.84 13.78 -0.90
C GLN A 88 7.33 13.78 -0.49
N GLY A 89 8.19 13.27 -1.38
CA GLY A 89 9.64 13.22 -1.16
C GLY A 89 10.22 11.82 -1.35
N PRO A 90 11.37 11.51 -0.73
CA PRO A 90 12.05 10.22 -0.90
C PRO A 90 11.18 9.00 -0.56
N ALA A 91 10.31 9.10 0.47
CA ALA A 91 9.43 8.02 0.86
C ALA A 91 8.45 7.60 -0.25
N ALA A 92 7.86 8.56 -0.96
CA ALA A 92 6.93 8.27 -2.04
C ALA A 92 7.60 7.54 -3.20
N CYS A 93 8.82 7.95 -3.56
CA CYS A 93 9.64 7.28 -4.59
C CYS A 93 10.07 5.89 -4.13
N PHE A 94 10.50 5.76 -2.87
CA PHE A 94 10.96 4.50 -2.29
C PHE A 94 9.84 3.44 -2.23
N ILE A 95 8.67 3.80 -1.74
CA ILE A 95 7.50 2.90 -1.71
C ILE A 95 7.09 2.48 -3.13
N LYS A 96 7.20 3.38 -4.11
CA LYS A 96 6.99 3.03 -5.52
C LYS A 96 8.02 2.01 -6.00
N GLN A 97 9.31 2.26 -5.73
CA GLN A 97 10.39 1.34 -6.09
C GLN A 97 10.18 -0.06 -5.51
N MET A 98 9.81 -0.16 -4.22
CA MET A 98 9.49 -1.46 -3.60
C MET A 98 8.34 -2.18 -4.30
N ALA A 99 7.27 -1.45 -4.65
CA ALA A 99 6.10 -2.02 -5.33
C ALA A 99 6.40 -2.49 -6.77
N GLU A 100 7.44 -1.96 -7.39
CA GLU A 100 7.88 -2.30 -8.74
C GLU A 100 8.98 -3.37 -8.77
N LEU A 101 9.43 -3.91 -7.61
CA LEU A 101 10.40 -5.01 -7.57
C LEU A 101 9.83 -6.29 -8.21
N ASP A 102 10.60 -6.92 -9.05
CA ASP A 102 10.24 -8.20 -9.69
C ASP A 102 9.88 -9.28 -8.66
N SER A 103 10.61 -9.34 -7.55
CA SER A 103 10.34 -10.28 -6.47
C SER A 103 8.95 -10.09 -5.84
N PHE A 104 8.52 -8.84 -5.64
CA PHE A 104 7.17 -8.54 -5.14
C PHE A 104 6.11 -8.90 -6.17
N VAL A 105 6.32 -8.55 -7.42
CA VAL A 105 5.39 -8.86 -8.52
C VAL A 105 5.22 -10.37 -8.70
N GLN A 106 6.32 -11.13 -8.63
CA GLN A 106 6.30 -12.60 -8.68
C GLN A 106 5.63 -13.21 -7.44
N ALA A 107 6.01 -12.79 -6.24
CA ALA A 107 5.43 -13.29 -4.99
C ALA A 107 3.92 -13.02 -4.91
N THR A 108 3.44 -11.95 -5.49
CA THR A 108 2.01 -11.64 -5.58
C THR A 108 1.35 -12.25 -6.83
N SER A 109 2.09 -13.00 -7.65
CA SER A 109 1.59 -13.62 -8.90
C SER A 109 0.86 -12.62 -9.81
N HIS A 110 1.39 -11.40 -9.93
CA HIS A 110 0.79 -10.29 -10.70
C HIS A 110 -0.66 -9.95 -10.28
N SER A 111 -1.09 -10.33 -9.06
CA SER A 111 -2.48 -10.19 -8.62
C SER A 111 -2.77 -8.90 -7.88
N VAL A 112 -1.74 -8.11 -7.55
CA VAL A 112 -1.88 -6.80 -6.91
C VAL A 112 -1.83 -5.71 -7.97
N SER A 113 -2.84 -4.87 -7.99
CA SER A 113 -2.99 -3.83 -9.01
C SER A 113 -2.24 -2.55 -8.64
N SER A 114 -1.58 -1.93 -9.62
CA SER A 114 -1.06 -0.56 -9.47
C SER A 114 -2.15 0.51 -9.53
N LYS A 115 -3.37 0.13 -9.98
CA LYS A 115 -4.52 1.03 -9.96
C LYS A 115 -4.82 1.44 -8.53
N ARG A 116 -5.04 2.73 -8.32
CA ARG A 116 -5.35 3.27 -6.99
C ARG A 116 -4.28 3.02 -5.94
N MET A 117 -3.01 2.77 -6.37
CA MET A 117 -1.85 2.54 -5.51
C MET A 117 -1.99 1.36 -4.55
N GLU A 118 -2.71 0.31 -4.92
CA GLU A 118 -2.86 -0.88 -4.07
C GLU A 118 -1.52 -1.57 -3.83
N ASP A 119 -0.69 -1.69 -4.86
CA ASP A 119 0.68 -2.19 -4.79
C ASP A 119 1.55 -1.43 -3.77
N ARG A 120 1.44 -0.11 -3.77
CA ARG A 120 2.15 0.76 -2.82
C ARG A 120 1.58 0.66 -1.40
N ASP A 121 0.31 0.33 -1.23
CA ASP A 121 -0.26 0.05 0.09
C ASP A 121 0.38 -1.19 0.72
N PHE A 122 0.62 -2.26 -0.06
CA PHE A 122 1.35 -3.44 0.40
C PHE A 122 2.79 -3.09 0.81
N ALA A 123 3.53 -2.36 -0.03
CA ALA A 123 4.88 -1.95 0.28
C ALA A 123 4.96 -1.07 1.54
N ASN A 124 4.04 -0.11 1.70
CA ASN A 124 3.98 0.75 2.88
C ASN A 124 3.62 -0.03 4.15
N ARG A 125 2.73 -1.02 4.06
CA ARG A 125 2.39 -1.92 5.17
C ARG A 125 3.59 -2.73 5.63
N PHE A 126 4.35 -3.30 4.68
CA PHE A 126 5.60 -4.00 5.01
C PHE A 126 6.55 -3.08 5.78
N VAL A 127 6.86 -1.91 5.26
CA VAL A 127 7.77 -0.96 5.91
C VAL A 127 7.29 -0.62 7.32
N ALA A 128 6.00 -0.33 7.47
CA ALA A 128 5.45 0.08 8.76
C ALA A 128 5.60 -1.01 9.83
N PHE A 129 5.23 -2.24 9.51
CA PHE A 129 5.36 -3.36 10.46
C PHE A 129 6.80 -3.83 10.64
N TYR A 130 7.62 -3.78 9.59
CA TYR A 130 9.05 -4.13 9.69
C TYR A 130 9.81 -3.21 10.66
N LEU A 131 9.51 -1.90 10.61
CA LEU A 131 10.19 -0.90 11.43
C LEU A 131 9.55 -0.65 12.80
N GLY A 132 8.27 -0.92 12.96
CA GLY A 132 7.54 -0.45 14.11
C GLY A 132 6.47 -1.40 14.65
N TYR A 133 6.60 -2.70 14.42
CA TYR A 133 5.62 -3.67 14.90
C TYR A 133 5.30 -3.49 16.41
N ASP A 134 6.31 -3.29 17.25
CA ASP A 134 6.15 -3.13 18.71
C ASP A 134 5.41 -1.82 19.08
N GLU A 135 5.49 -0.81 18.24
CA GLU A 135 4.83 0.48 18.43
C GLU A 135 3.35 0.47 17.99
N TYR A 136 2.89 -0.61 17.35
CA TYR A 136 1.54 -0.66 16.81
C TYR A 136 0.48 -0.64 17.90
N ASN A 137 -0.42 0.36 17.84
CA ASN A 137 -1.45 0.60 18.86
C ASN A 137 -2.88 0.18 18.46
N GLY A 138 -3.10 -0.22 17.20
CA GLY A 138 -4.41 -0.56 16.64
C GLY A 138 -4.96 0.45 15.64
N GLU A 139 -4.34 1.62 15.49
CA GLU A 139 -4.73 2.67 14.56
C GLU A 139 -3.94 2.58 13.26
N LEU A 140 -4.34 1.67 12.37
CA LEU A 140 -3.57 1.30 11.19
C LEU A 140 -3.25 2.49 10.28
N ASP A 141 -4.24 3.31 9.93
CA ASP A 141 -4.03 4.42 8.99
C ASP A 141 -3.03 5.45 9.53
N ASN A 142 -3.14 5.79 10.82
CA ASN A 142 -2.20 6.68 11.47
C ASN A 142 -0.80 6.06 11.53
N PHE A 143 -0.70 4.80 11.92
CA PHE A 143 0.56 4.05 11.98
C PHE A 143 1.29 4.03 10.63
N LEU A 144 0.59 3.69 9.54
CA LEU A 144 1.15 3.71 8.20
C LEU A 144 1.60 5.11 7.75
N ASN A 145 0.86 6.13 8.15
CA ASN A 145 1.19 7.51 7.81
C ASN A 145 2.44 8.00 8.57
N VAL A 146 2.54 7.69 9.86
CA VAL A 146 3.73 8.02 10.68
C VAL A 146 4.97 7.35 10.11
N LYS A 147 4.92 6.04 9.84
CA LYS A 147 6.08 5.29 9.32
C LYS A 147 6.49 5.71 7.90
N MET A 148 5.55 6.12 7.07
CA MET A 148 5.88 6.76 5.79
C MET A 148 6.56 8.12 5.98
N GLY A 149 6.18 8.89 7.00
CA GLY A 149 6.87 10.11 7.41
C GLY A 149 8.30 9.86 7.91
N ASP A 150 8.50 8.75 8.64
CA ASP A 150 9.83 8.32 9.12
C ASP A 150 10.78 8.02 7.94
N LEU A 151 10.30 7.35 6.89
CA LEU A 151 11.07 7.08 5.67
C LEU A 151 11.63 8.36 5.02
N ASN A 152 10.94 9.48 5.09
CA ASN A 152 11.43 10.76 4.56
C ASN A 152 12.66 11.30 5.33
N ARG A 153 12.83 10.88 6.59
CA ARG A 153 13.95 11.28 7.47
C ARG A 153 15.14 10.33 7.41
N MET A 154 14.93 9.13 6.89
CA MET A 154 15.97 8.11 6.75
C MET A 154 16.99 8.46 5.69
N THR A 155 18.23 8.01 5.89
CA THR A 155 19.28 8.05 4.88
C THR A 155 18.98 7.08 3.74
N GLU A 156 19.66 7.26 2.62
CA GLU A 156 19.56 6.32 1.50
C GLU A 156 20.03 4.91 1.88
N ILE A 157 21.10 4.81 2.68
CA ILE A 157 21.61 3.53 3.19
C ILE A 157 20.53 2.79 3.97
N GLN A 158 19.88 3.46 4.91
CA GLN A 158 18.81 2.85 5.71
C GLN A 158 17.63 2.38 4.84
N ARG A 159 17.27 3.16 3.83
CA ARG A 159 16.22 2.73 2.89
C ARG A 159 16.66 1.53 2.05
N ASN A 160 17.92 1.48 1.62
CA ASN A 160 18.44 0.34 0.87
C ASN A 160 18.48 -0.95 1.70
N ASP A 161 18.77 -0.87 3.01
CA ASP A 161 18.68 -2.03 3.91
C ASP A 161 17.24 -2.56 3.99
N ILE A 162 16.25 -1.67 4.07
CA ILE A 162 14.83 -2.06 4.05
C ILE A 162 14.45 -2.69 2.69
N LEU A 163 14.92 -2.10 1.58
CA LEU A 163 14.67 -2.63 0.23
C LEU A 163 15.21 -4.04 0.09
N LEU A 164 16.44 -4.28 0.57
CA LEU A 164 17.08 -5.60 0.53
C LEU A 164 16.34 -6.62 1.40
N ALA A 165 15.91 -6.22 2.61
CA ALA A 165 15.13 -7.08 3.49
C ALA A 165 13.77 -7.46 2.85
N PHE A 166 13.13 -6.50 2.20
CA PHE A 166 11.88 -6.73 1.46
C PHE A 166 12.09 -7.69 0.29
N ASP A 167 13.09 -7.44 -0.55
CA ASP A 167 13.41 -8.25 -1.72
C ASP A 167 13.68 -9.72 -1.32
N LYS A 168 14.56 -9.93 -0.34
CA LYS A 168 14.88 -11.26 0.20
C LYS A 168 13.66 -11.96 0.79
N SER A 169 12.78 -11.20 1.48
CA SER A 169 11.54 -11.73 2.03
C SER A 169 10.59 -12.17 0.91
N MET A 170 10.41 -11.37 -0.13
CA MET A 170 9.54 -11.70 -1.27
C MET A 170 10.04 -12.95 -2.00
N GLN A 171 11.34 -13.05 -2.26
CA GLN A 171 11.96 -14.21 -2.89
C GLN A 171 11.74 -15.47 -2.04
N CYS A 172 12.00 -15.41 -0.74
CA CYS A 172 11.79 -16.52 0.18
C CYS A 172 10.31 -16.95 0.25
N CYS A 173 9.38 -16.00 0.38
CA CYS A 173 7.95 -16.27 0.37
C CYS A 173 7.51 -16.97 -0.92
N HIS A 174 7.99 -16.48 -2.07
CA HIS A 174 7.66 -17.10 -3.36
C HIS A 174 8.25 -18.49 -3.51
N ALA A 175 9.49 -18.71 -3.07
CA ALA A 175 10.13 -20.03 -3.09
C ALA A 175 9.39 -21.07 -2.22
N ILE A 176 8.85 -20.64 -1.07
CA ILE A 176 8.10 -21.52 -0.16
C ILE A 176 6.68 -21.77 -0.67
N PHE A 177 5.91 -20.73 -1.00
CA PHE A 177 4.46 -20.80 -1.23
C PHE A 177 4.06 -20.75 -2.70
N GLY A 178 4.99 -20.38 -3.60
CA GLY A 178 4.72 -20.26 -5.03
C GLY A 178 3.55 -19.32 -5.33
N GLN A 179 2.61 -19.79 -6.11
CA GLN A 179 1.44 -19.00 -6.50
C GLN A 179 0.41 -18.79 -5.37
N ASP A 180 0.54 -19.50 -4.25
CA ASP A 180 -0.33 -19.36 -3.07
C ASP A 180 0.24 -18.38 -2.03
N THR A 181 1.34 -17.74 -2.34
CA THR A 181 1.96 -16.72 -1.50
C THR A 181 0.94 -15.66 -1.06
N PHE A 182 0.89 -15.40 0.24
CA PHE A 182 -0.02 -14.45 0.90
C PHE A 182 -1.51 -14.73 0.76
N ARG A 183 -1.88 -15.97 0.38
CA ARG A 183 -3.28 -16.39 0.24
C ARG A 183 -3.68 -17.33 1.38
N LYS A 184 -4.96 -17.27 1.74
CA LYS A 184 -5.53 -18.24 2.69
C LYS A 184 -5.75 -19.54 1.94
N ARG A 185 -5.03 -20.60 2.32
CA ARG A 185 -5.11 -21.91 1.71
C ARG A 185 -5.53 -22.93 2.76
N LEU A 186 -6.82 -23.27 2.80
CA LEU A 186 -7.37 -24.20 3.78
C LEU A 186 -7.18 -25.67 3.37
N VAL A 187 -7.28 -25.94 2.08
CA VAL A 187 -7.08 -27.26 1.48
C VAL A 187 -6.33 -27.12 0.17
N SER A 188 -5.55 -28.14 -0.20
CA SER A 188 -4.67 -28.15 -1.38
C SER A 188 -5.40 -27.89 -2.69
N ASP A 189 -6.63 -28.39 -2.84
CA ASP A 189 -7.37 -28.36 -4.10
C ASP A 189 -8.41 -27.23 -4.20
N ALA A 190 -8.50 -26.36 -3.17
CA ALA A 190 -9.41 -25.22 -3.21
C ALA A 190 -9.01 -24.21 -4.29
N PRO A 191 -9.97 -23.50 -4.90
CA PRO A 191 -9.67 -22.36 -5.76
C PRO A 191 -8.82 -21.32 -5.03
N ARG A 192 -7.92 -20.65 -5.77
CA ARG A 192 -7.07 -19.62 -5.16
C ARG A 192 -7.89 -18.45 -4.64
N SER A 193 -7.71 -18.14 -3.37
CA SER A 193 -8.28 -16.96 -2.75
C SER A 193 -7.52 -15.69 -3.20
N ARG A 194 -8.11 -14.52 -2.95
CA ARG A 194 -7.41 -13.24 -3.12
C ARG A 194 -6.26 -13.13 -2.12
N ILE A 195 -5.24 -12.35 -2.46
CA ILE A 195 -4.16 -12.00 -1.53
C ILE A 195 -4.76 -11.30 -0.31
N SER A 196 -4.37 -11.77 0.88
CA SER A 196 -4.78 -11.20 2.17
C SER A 196 -3.71 -10.26 2.69
N LYS A 197 -4.06 -8.99 2.90
CA LYS A 197 -3.12 -8.02 3.51
C LYS A 197 -2.65 -8.45 4.89
N ALA A 198 -3.52 -9.08 5.68
CA ALA A 198 -3.16 -9.58 7.01
C ALA A 198 -2.16 -10.73 6.96
N VAL A 199 -2.31 -11.66 5.98
CA VAL A 199 -1.32 -12.73 5.75
C VAL A 199 -0.04 -12.16 5.21
N PHE A 200 -0.11 -11.21 4.26
CA PHE A 200 1.06 -10.51 3.73
C PHE A 200 1.87 -9.84 4.84
N ASP A 201 1.24 -9.00 5.68
CA ASP A 201 1.94 -8.34 6.79
C ASP A 201 2.67 -9.34 7.67
N THR A 202 1.94 -10.41 8.05
CA THR A 202 2.44 -11.42 8.99
C THR A 202 3.60 -12.21 8.42
N VAL A 203 3.42 -12.76 7.23
CA VAL A 203 4.40 -13.66 6.63
C VAL A 203 5.63 -12.91 6.15
N SER A 204 5.44 -11.82 5.38
CA SER A 204 6.55 -11.09 4.80
C SER A 204 7.47 -10.48 5.85
N VAL A 205 6.89 -9.89 6.90
CA VAL A 205 7.68 -9.22 7.93
C VAL A 205 8.43 -10.22 8.82
N ASN A 206 7.77 -11.30 9.27
CA ASN A 206 8.47 -12.33 10.04
C ASN A 206 9.62 -12.97 9.27
N ILE A 207 9.44 -13.22 7.96
CA ILE A 207 10.51 -13.77 7.10
C ILE A 207 11.62 -12.72 6.87
N ALA A 208 11.30 -11.44 6.80
CA ALA A 208 12.30 -10.38 6.65
C ALA A 208 13.22 -10.26 7.88
N TRP A 209 12.72 -10.55 9.08
CA TRP A 209 13.51 -10.53 10.31
C TRP A 209 14.49 -11.71 10.47
N LEU A 210 14.38 -12.74 9.64
CA LEU A 210 15.26 -13.91 9.69
C LEU A 210 16.62 -13.64 9.04
N SER A 211 17.64 -14.40 9.47
CA SER A 211 18.94 -14.42 8.78
C SER A 211 18.84 -15.11 7.41
N ASP A 212 19.85 -14.92 6.56
CA ASP A 212 19.92 -15.60 5.25
C ASP A 212 19.97 -17.13 5.41
N GLU A 213 20.64 -17.62 6.45
CA GLU A 213 20.70 -19.05 6.76
C GLU A 213 19.34 -19.60 7.16
N GLN A 214 18.61 -18.88 8.03
CA GLN A 214 17.28 -19.27 8.46
C GLN A 214 16.30 -19.28 7.28
N ARG A 215 16.34 -18.26 6.39
CA ARG A 215 15.53 -18.24 5.16
C ARG A 215 15.86 -19.44 4.27
N SER A 216 17.14 -19.76 4.07
CA SER A 216 17.56 -20.91 3.27
C SER A 216 17.05 -22.23 3.86
N ARG A 217 17.07 -22.40 5.19
CA ARG A 217 16.51 -23.57 5.87
C ARG A 217 14.99 -23.67 5.67
N LEU A 218 14.26 -22.57 5.77
CA LEU A 218 12.80 -22.58 5.50
C LEU A 218 12.49 -22.95 4.05
N VAL A 219 13.26 -22.46 3.09
CA VAL A 219 13.10 -22.82 1.67
C VAL A 219 13.38 -24.31 1.46
N SER A 220 14.43 -24.87 2.07
CA SER A 220 14.72 -26.31 2.02
C SER A 220 13.61 -27.16 2.63
N SER A 221 12.90 -26.63 3.63
CA SER A 221 11.77 -27.27 4.32
C SER A 221 10.41 -26.80 3.80
N ALA A 222 10.33 -26.27 2.58
CA ALA A 222 9.12 -25.61 2.04
C ALA A 222 7.84 -26.46 2.12
N SER A 223 7.91 -27.79 1.94
CA SER A 223 6.74 -28.68 2.09
C SER A 223 6.21 -28.67 3.52
N LEU A 224 7.09 -28.76 4.51
CA LEU A 224 6.72 -28.72 5.92
C LEU A 224 6.15 -27.34 6.30
N VAL A 225 6.76 -26.25 5.81
CA VAL A 225 6.25 -24.89 6.05
C VAL A 225 4.83 -24.75 5.52
N ARG A 226 4.55 -25.24 4.30
CA ARG A 226 3.21 -25.18 3.71
C ARG A 226 2.20 -26.01 4.52
N GLU A 227 2.58 -27.21 4.93
CA GLU A 227 1.74 -28.08 5.78
C GLU A 227 1.39 -27.40 7.10
N ARG A 228 2.39 -26.88 7.80
CA ARG A 228 2.19 -26.17 9.08
C ARG A 228 1.38 -24.89 8.91
N MET A 229 1.55 -24.17 7.79
CA MET A 229 0.75 -22.99 7.48
C MET A 229 -0.71 -23.33 7.21
N MET A 230 -1.00 -24.47 6.53
CA MET A 230 -2.37 -24.95 6.37
C MET A 230 -2.99 -25.33 7.73
N ALA A 231 -2.25 -26.01 8.59
CA ALA A 231 -2.71 -26.31 9.95
C ALA A 231 -3.00 -25.02 10.74
N LEU A 232 -2.15 -24.01 10.61
CA LEU A 232 -2.35 -22.71 11.26
C LEU A 232 -3.60 -22.00 10.75
N PHE A 233 -3.97 -22.15 9.48
CA PHE A 233 -5.24 -21.63 8.96
C PHE A 233 -6.48 -22.34 9.51
N HIS A 234 -6.35 -23.54 10.07
CA HIS A 234 -7.43 -24.26 10.76
C HIS A 234 -7.51 -23.91 12.26
N ASP A 235 -6.55 -23.17 12.81
CA ASP A 235 -6.64 -22.63 14.15
C ASP A 235 -7.62 -21.44 14.16
N ASP A 236 -8.69 -21.54 14.95
CA ASP A 236 -9.76 -20.53 15.02
C ASP A 236 -9.24 -19.16 15.44
N LYS A 237 -8.26 -19.13 16.33
CA LYS A 237 -7.67 -17.89 16.88
C LYS A 237 -6.87 -17.17 15.81
N PHE A 238 -6.03 -17.90 15.08
CA PHE A 238 -5.26 -17.35 13.98
C PHE A 238 -6.19 -16.94 12.82
N MET A 239 -7.12 -17.79 12.43
CA MET A 239 -8.08 -17.51 11.36
C MET A 239 -8.91 -16.25 11.66
N LYS A 240 -9.39 -16.07 12.89
CA LYS A 240 -10.08 -14.86 13.32
C LYS A 240 -9.18 -13.63 13.18
N ALA A 241 -7.91 -13.73 13.61
CA ALA A 241 -6.95 -12.63 13.58
C ALA A 241 -6.60 -12.15 12.16
N ILE A 242 -6.71 -13.02 11.14
CA ILE A 242 -6.46 -12.68 9.73
C ILE A 242 -7.74 -12.40 8.93
N SER A 243 -8.93 -12.52 9.53
CA SER A 243 -10.21 -12.40 8.80
C SER A 243 -11.10 -11.28 9.31
N THR A 244 -11.13 -11.04 10.62
CA THR A 244 -12.06 -10.10 11.24
C THR A 244 -11.31 -9.14 12.17
N GLY A 245 -11.56 -7.83 12.01
CA GLY A 245 -10.89 -6.81 12.82
C GLY A 245 -9.35 -6.87 12.69
N THR A 246 -8.86 -7.14 11.49
CA THR A 246 -7.43 -7.41 11.22
C THR A 246 -6.49 -6.27 11.60
N ALA A 247 -7.02 -5.06 11.80
CA ALA A 247 -6.27 -3.90 12.28
C ALA A 247 -6.25 -3.77 13.82
N GLN A 248 -7.05 -4.55 14.55
CA GLN A 248 -7.00 -4.51 16.01
C GLN A 248 -5.65 -4.98 16.54
N LYS A 249 -5.10 -4.27 17.54
CA LYS A 249 -3.78 -4.58 18.12
C LYS A 249 -3.65 -6.05 18.51
N TYR A 250 -4.64 -6.59 19.22
CA TYR A 250 -4.66 -7.98 19.64
C TYR A 250 -4.55 -8.95 18.45
N ASN A 251 -5.31 -8.72 17.38
CA ASN A 251 -5.28 -9.58 16.20
C ASN A 251 -3.94 -9.50 15.45
N VAL A 252 -3.33 -8.31 15.39
CA VAL A 252 -1.98 -8.15 14.83
C VAL A 252 -0.97 -8.94 15.66
N GLN A 253 -0.97 -8.77 16.98
CA GLN A 253 -0.07 -9.49 17.88
C GLN A 253 -0.26 -11.01 17.79
N THR A 254 -1.51 -11.47 17.77
CA THR A 254 -1.84 -12.89 17.66
C THR A 254 -1.27 -13.49 16.37
N ARG A 255 -1.58 -12.92 15.20
CA ARG A 255 -1.14 -13.52 13.94
C ARG A 255 0.38 -13.49 13.75
N PHE A 256 1.05 -12.45 14.22
CA PHE A 256 2.50 -12.35 14.17
C PHE A 256 3.18 -13.37 15.10
N SER A 257 2.69 -13.50 16.35
CA SER A 257 3.25 -14.44 17.32
C SER A 257 3.01 -15.89 16.95
N GLU A 258 1.80 -16.24 16.48
CA GLU A 258 1.50 -17.64 16.12
C GLU A 258 2.30 -18.07 14.87
N PHE A 259 2.44 -17.20 13.87
CA PHE A 259 3.29 -17.48 12.72
C PHE A 259 4.76 -17.58 13.12
N LYS A 260 5.26 -16.67 13.98
CA LYS A 260 6.62 -16.74 14.50
C LYS A 260 6.91 -18.06 15.22
N LYS A 261 6.03 -18.47 16.12
CA LYS A 261 6.17 -19.78 16.82
C LYS A 261 6.25 -20.95 15.84
N MET A 262 5.39 -20.92 14.79
CA MET A 262 5.40 -21.96 13.77
C MET A 262 6.75 -22.07 13.06
N ILE A 263 7.33 -20.93 12.65
CA ILE A 263 8.64 -20.95 11.96
C ILE A 263 9.79 -21.27 12.93
N ASP A 264 9.75 -20.81 14.17
CA ASP A 264 10.77 -21.11 15.18
C ASP A 264 10.86 -22.64 15.40
N ILE A 265 9.72 -23.32 15.54
CA ILE A 265 9.68 -24.81 15.68
C ILE A 265 10.31 -25.51 14.47
N ILE A 266 10.10 -24.99 13.25
CA ILE A 266 10.69 -25.59 12.03
C ILE A 266 12.20 -25.33 11.98
N LEU A 267 12.65 -24.19 12.47
CA LEU A 267 14.09 -23.82 12.50
C LEU A 267 14.88 -24.52 13.61
N GLU A 268 14.22 -25.05 14.64
CA GLU A 268 14.84 -25.82 15.71
C GLU A 268 15.03 -27.32 15.34
N GLN A 269 14.35 -27.82 14.30
CA GLN A 269 14.47 -29.19 13.77
C GLN A 269 15.68 -29.33 12.83
#